data_3c44cc675164304bc99de667cf4758af
#
_entry.id   3c44cc675164304bc99de667cf4758af
#
_cell.length_a   1.000
_cell.length_b   1.000
_cell.length_c   1.000
_cell.angle_alpha   90.00
_cell.angle_beta   90.00
_cell.angle_gamma   90.00
#
_symmetry.space_group_name_H-M   'P 1'
#
loop_
_entity.id
_entity.type
_entity.pdbx_description
1 polymer ?
#
loop_
_entity_poly.entity_id
_entity_poly.type
_entity_poly.pdbx_seq_one_letter_code
_entity_poly.pdbx_strand_id
1 'polypeptide(L)'
;FETFDVRKREATAFIDKYGQEDIVLAGSLFVYTPQEAVYLFSGSYPEFNKFYAPAPLQEYVMTQAIKRGVSFYNFLGIMGIFDGSDGVLRFKQNFNGYIVRKMGIFRYYPQPLKYKAIQGVKKLLGRH
;
A
#
# COMPACT_ATOMS: atom_id res chain seq x y z
N PHE A 1 -1.98 -6.05 28.85
CA PHE A 1 -2.09 -4.77 29.62
C PHE A 1 -0.73 -4.05 29.64
N GLU A 2 0.36 -4.71 30.01
CA GLU A 2 1.70 -4.10 30.06
C GLU A 2 2.13 -3.46 28.72
N THR A 3 1.83 -4.12 27.59
CA THR A 3 2.13 -3.59 26.26
C THR A 3 1.36 -2.32 25.95
N PHE A 4 0.12 -2.18 26.44
CA PHE A 4 -0.70 -1.00 26.24
C PHE A 4 -0.14 0.21 27.00
N ASP A 5 0.24 0.01 28.27
CA ASP A 5 0.78 1.09 29.11
C ASP A 5 2.15 1.57 28.61
N VAL A 6 2.98 0.67 28.09
CA VAL A 6 4.25 1.04 27.44
C VAL A 6 3.98 1.91 26.22
N ARG A 7 3.06 1.49 25.32
CA ARG A 7 2.73 2.27 24.12
C ARG A 7 2.10 3.62 24.46
N LYS A 8 1.27 3.69 25.50
CA LYS A 8 0.68 4.94 25.97
C LYS A 8 1.76 5.92 26.43
N ARG A 9 2.73 5.48 27.22
CA ARG A 9 3.87 6.31 27.66
C ARG A 9 4.71 6.81 26.50
N GLU A 10 4.98 5.94 25.52
CA GLU A 10 5.70 6.32 24.32
C GLU A 10 4.92 7.34 23.47
N ALA A 11 3.61 7.18 23.33
CA ALA A 11 2.76 8.15 22.63
C ALA A 11 2.80 9.51 23.30
N THR A 12 2.69 9.56 24.65
CA THR A 12 2.82 10.80 25.41
C THR A 12 4.17 11.48 25.18
N ALA A 13 5.28 10.72 25.19
CA ALA A 13 6.61 11.25 24.91
C ALA A 13 6.73 11.86 23.49
N PHE A 14 6.05 11.28 22.49
CA PHE A 14 6.01 11.85 21.14
C PHE A 14 5.17 13.14 21.09
N ILE A 15 4.01 13.18 21.77
CA ILE A 15 3.19 14.38 21.87
C ILE A 15 4.00 15.51 22.50
N ASP A 16 4.69 15.25 23.59
CA ASP A 16 5.54 16.22 24.27
C ASP A 16 6.69 16.72 23.38
N LYS A 17 7.31 15.79 22.62
CA LYS A 17 8.41 16.12 21.69
C LYS A 17 7.97 17.01 20.54
N TYR A 18 6.79 16.75 19.96
CA TYR A 18 6.31 17.49 18.78
C TYR A 18 5.42 18.68 19.14
N GLY A 19 5.01 18.82 20.40
CA GLY A 19 4.17 19.92 20.88
C GLY A 19 2.78 19.96 20.24
N GLN A 20 2.24 18.82 19.83
CA GLN A 20 0.96 18.67 19.14
C GLN A 20 0.17 17.54 19.78
N GLU A 21 -1.14 17.73 19.92
CA GLU A 21 -2.05 16.67 20.38
C GLU A 21 -2.28 15.62 19.29
N ASP A 22 -2.38 16.07 18.02
CA ASP A 22 -2.60 15.21 16.87
C ASP A 22 -1.33 15.06 16.03
N ILE A 23 -0.77 13.86 16.00
CA ILE A 23 0.40 13.50 15.20
C ILE A 23 -0.02 12.54 14.09
N VAL A 24 0.27 12.90 12.83
CA VAL A 24 0.00 12.03 11.68
C VAL A 24 0.99 10.86 11.69
N LEU A 25 0.48 9.65 11.90
CA LEU A 25 1.28 8.43 11.95
C LEU A 25 1.39 7.74 10.59
N ALA A 26 0.30 7.73 9.83
CA ALA A 26 0.20 7.13 8.51
C ALA A 26 -0.91 7.79 7.69
N GLY A 27 -0.80 7.66 6.36
CA GLY A 27 -1.83 8.10 5.42
C GLY A 27 -1.99 7.10 4.29
N SER A 28 -3.19 7.02 3.72
CA SER A 28 -3.46 6.12 2.60
C SER A 28 -4.49 6.72 1.65
N LEU A 29 -4.33 6.44 0.36
CA LEU A 29 -5.27 6.81 -0.68
C LEU A 29 -6.01 5.57 -1.17
N PHE A 30 -7.34 5.67 -1.21
CA PHE A 30 -8.24 4.63 -1.68
C PHE A 30 -9.12 5.15 -2.80
N VAL A 31 -9.48 4.27 -3.72
CA VAL A 31 -10.43 4.55 -4.79
C VAL A 31 -11.60 3.59 -4.66
N TYR A 32 -12.81 4.11 -4.69
CA TYR A 32 -14.03 3.32 -4.72
C TYR A 32 -14.59 3.30 -6.15
N THR A 33 -14.84 2.10 -6.64
CA THR A 33 -15.65 1.86 -7.83
C THR A 33 -16.94 1.16 -7.42
N PRO A 34 -17.93 1.00 -8.32
CA PRO A 34 -19.12 0.20 -7.99
C PRO A 34 -18.82 -1.25 -7.63
N GLN A 35 -17.68 -1.81 -8.07
CA GLN A 35 -17.32 -3.21 -7.91
C GLN A 35 -16.32 -3.45 -6.79
N GLU A 36 -15.35 -2.54 -6.60
CA GLU A 36 -14.26 -2.75 -5.66
C GLU A 36 -13.80 -1.46 -4.97
N ALA A 37 -13.26 -1.60 -3.76
CA ALA A 37 -12.45 -0.59 -3.09
C ALA A 37 -10.98 -0.94 -3.30
N VAL A 38 -10.22 0.00 -3.87
CA VAL A 38 -8.81 -0.19 -4.23
C VAL A 38 -7.91 0.56 -3.27
N TYR A 39 -7.00 -0.15 -2.61
CA TYR A 39 -5.92 0.42 -1.82
C TYR A 39 -4.77 0.85 -2.73
N LEU A 40 -4.71 2.13 -3.08
CA LEU A 40 -3.86 2.61 -4.16
C LEU A 40 -2.45 2.98 -3.68
N PHE A 41 -2.36 3.82 -2.65
CA PHE A 41 -1.09 4.25 -2.06
C PHE A 41 -1.18 4.34 -0.55
N SER A 42 -0.03 4.18 0.11
CA SER A 42 0.09 4.44 1.53
C SER A 42 1.49 4.91 1.87
N GLY A 43 1.58 5.62 2.99
CA GLY A 43 2.82 5.99 3.62
C GLY A 43 2.66 6.00 5.13
N SER A 44 3.75 5.71 5.83
CA SER A 44 3.85 5.84 7.28
C SER A 44 5.24 6.33 7.64
N TYR A 45 5.35 7.02 8.76
CA TYR A 45 6.65 7.38 9.29
C TYR A 45 7.27 6.20 10.03
N PRO A 46 8.51 5.79 9.68
CA PRO A 46 9.17 4.63 10.29
C PRO A 46 9.27 4.71 11.82
N GLU A 47 9.43 5.90 12.36
CA GLU A 47 9.51 6.14 13.81
C GLU A 47 8.23 5.76 14.57
N PHE A 48 7.08 5.72 13.86
CA PHE A 48 5.78 5.38 14.42
C PHE A 48 5.31 3.96 14.07
N ASN A 49 6.15 3.14 13.41
CA ASN A 49 5.76 1.79 12.99
C ASN A 49 5.27 0.91 14.15
N LYS A 50 5.76 1.13 15.36
CA LYS A 50 5.34 0.43 16.57
C LYS A 50 3.86 0.62 16.95
N PHE A 51 3.21 1.66 16.43
CA PHE A 51 1.79 1.93 16.64
C PHE A 51 0.89 1.22 15.62
N TYR A 52 1.47 0.58 14.59
CA TYR A 52 0.74 -0.17 13.56
C TYR A 52 -0.38 0.63 12.86
N ALA A 53 -0.23 1.95 12.73
CA ALA A 53 -1.24 2.86 12.20
C ALA A 53 -1.83 2.48 10.83
N PRO A 54 -1.11 1.85 9.88
CA PRO A 54 -1.70 1.38 8.63
C PRO A 54 -2.84 0.36 8.80
N ALA A 55 -2.85 -0.45 9.86
CA ALA A 55 -3.87 -1.48 10.03
C ALA A 55 -5.27 -0.91 10.35
N PRO A 56 -5.45 0.02 11.30
CA PRO A 56 -6.74 0.70 11.52
C PRO A 56 -7.27 1.43 10.29
N LEU A 57 -6.40 1.99 9.45
CA LEU A 57 -6.83 2.63 8.19
C LEU A 57 -7.48 1.61 7.25
N GLN A 58 -6.93 0.40 7.14
CA GLN A 58 -7.52 -0.67 6.34
C GLN A 58 -8.88 -1.10 6.90
N GLU A 59 -8.98 -1.32 8.22
CA GLU A 59 -10.21 -1.70 8.88
C GLU A 59 -11.32 -0.66 8.67
N TYR A 60 -10.99 0.61 8.83
CA TYR A 60 -11.93 1.70 8.59
C TYR A 60 -12.46 1.67 7.15
N VAL A 61 -11.57 1.57 6.15
CA VAL A 61 -11.96 1.59 4.73
C VAL A 61 -12.73 0.34 4.33
N MET A 62 -12.35 -0.84 4.84
CA MET A 62 -13.12 -2.07 4.62
C MET A 62 -14.54 -1.95 5.19
N THR A 63 -14.66 -1.39 6.39
CA THR A 63 -15.97 -1.13 7.01
C THR A 63 -16.81 -0.17 6.17
N GLN A 64 -16.22 0.90 5.63
CA GLN A 64 -16.91 1.82 4.72
C GLN A 64 -17.29 1.14 3.39
N ALA A 65 -16.44 0.26 2.85
CA ALA A 65 -16.72 -0.50 1.64
C ALA A 65 -17.94 -1.42 1.84
N ILE A 66 -18.00 -2.14 2.95
CA ILE A 66 -19.15 -2.98 3.33
C ILE A 66 -20.43 -2.14 3.42
N LYS A 67 -20.40 -1.01 4.10
CA LYS A 67 -21.55 -0.09 4.23
C LYS A 67 -22.05 0.44 2.89
N ARG A 68 -21.17 0.56 1.90
CA ARG A 68 -21.48 0.99 0.53
C ARG A 68 -21.92 -0.16 -0.39
N GLY A 69 -21.96 -1.39 0.11
CA GLY A 69 -22.30 -2.57 -0.69
C GLY A 69 -21.21 -2.98 -1.68
N VAL A 70 -19.97 -2.54 -1.48
CA VAL A 70 -18.82 -2.93 -2.33
C VAL A 70 -18.39 -4.34 -1.97
N SER A 71 -18.36 -5.23 -2.96
CA SER A 71 -18.14 -6.66 -2.75
C SER A 71 -16.67 -7.08 -2.67
N PHE A 72 -15.76 -6.28 -3.24
CA PHE A 72 -14.34 -6.62 -3.31
C PHE A 72 -13.46 -5.53 -2.72
N TYR A 73 -12.40 -5.98 -2.03
CA TYR A 73 -11.33 -5.10 -1.57
C TYR A 73 -10.01 -5.49 -2.22
N ASN A 74 -9.43 -4.58 -2.99
CA ASN A 74 -8.25 -4.84 -3.80
C ASN A 74 -7.02 -4.17 -3.19
N PHE A 75 -6.11 -4.98 -2.64
CA PHE A 75 -4.83 -4.54 -2.10
C PHE A 75 -3.77 -4.19 -3.17
N LEU A 76 -4.12 -4.22 -4.45
CA LEU A 76 -3.19 -4.10 -5.58
C LEU A 76 -2.10 -5.18 -5.60
N GLY A 77 -1.01 -4.87 -6.34
CA GLY A 77 0.07 -5.81 -6.58
C GLY A 77 0.93 -6.13 -5.36
N ILE A 78 1.65 -7.22 -5.49
CA ILE A 78 2.75 -7.65 -4.65
C ILE A 78 3.94 -8.00 -5.55
N MET A 79 5.14 -8.03 -5.01
CA MET A 79 6.34 -8.37 -5.79
C MET A 79 6.38 -9.83 -6.25
N GLY A 80 5.57 -10.71 -5.65
CA GLY A 80 5.56 -12.15 -5.97
C GLY A 80 6.71 -12.92 -5.33
N ILE A 81 7.32 -12.37 -4.30
CA ILE A 81 8.35 -13.01 -3.48
C ILE A 81 7.66 -13.62 -2.26
N PHE A 82 7.72 -14.96 -2.15
CA PHE A 82 6.98 -15.71 -1.13
C PHE A 82 7.88 -16.36 -0.06
N ASP A 83 9.13 -15.92 0.04
CA ASP A 83 10.11 -16.40 1.02
C ASP A 83 9.99 -15.77 2.42
N GLY A 84 9.00 -14.88 2.61
CA GLY A 84 8.77 -14.15 3.85
C GLY A 84 9.55 -12.85 3.99
N SER A 85 10.38 -12.47 3.02
CA SER A 85 11.15 -11.22 3.04
C SER A 85 10.30 -9.99 2.67
N ASP A 86 9.21 -10.17 1.91
CA ASP A 86 8.32 -9.08 1.50
C ASP A 86 7.39 -8.65 2.66
N GLY A 87 7.74 -7.56 3.34
CA GLY A 87 6.94 -6.99 4.42
C GLY A 87 5.56 -6.50 3.97
N VAL A 88 5.42 -6.08 2.72
CA VAL A 88 4.14 -5.63 2.14
C VAL A 88 3.20 -6.83 1.95
N LEU A 89 3.72 -7.94 1.44
CA LEU A 89 2.96 -9.18 1.33
C LEU A 89 2.52 -9.67 2.71
N ARG A 90 3.42 -9.72 3.70
CA ARG A 90 3.10 -10.11 5.07
C ARG A 90 2.00 -9.26 5.68
N PHE A 91 2.06 -7.92 5.49
CA PHE A 91 1.02 -7.01 5.93
C PHE A 91 -0.35 -7.34 5.30
N LYS A 92 -0.40 -7.55 3.97
CA LYS A 92 -1.64 -7.87 3.26
C LYS A 92 -2.22 -9.24 3.65
N GLN A 93 -1.36 -10.22 3.93
CA GLN A 93 -1.78 -11.55 4.39
C GLN A 93 -2.53 -11.54 5.73
N ASN A 94 -2.24 -10.57 6.62
CA ASN A 94 -2.94 -10.44 7.90
C ASN A 94 -4.45 -10.18 7.76
N PHE A 95 -4.91 -9.75 6.59
CA PHE A 95 -6.34 -9.52 6.28
C PHE A 95 -7.00 -10.73 5.62
N ASN A 96 -6.35 -11.89 5.62
CA ASN A 96 -6.87 -13.16 5.11
C ASN A 96 -7.35 -13.10 3.65
N GLY A 97 -6.71 -12.24 2.83
CA GLY A 97 -6.99 -12.12 1.41
C GLY A 97 -6.38 -13.27 0.59
N TYR A 98 -6.83 -13.41 -0.65
CA TYR A 98 -6.28 -14.35 -1.60
C TYR A 98 -5.51 -13.65 -2.72
N ILE A 99 -4.53 -14.36 -3.31
CA ILE A 99 -3.68 -13.84 -4.37
C ILE A 99 -4.21 -14.26 -5.72
N VAL A 100 -4.40 -13.28 -6.61
CA VAL A 100 -4.82 -13.52 -8.00
C VAL A 100 -3.65 -13.23 -8.94
N ARG A 101 -3.25 -14.24 -9.69
CA ARG A 101 -2.25 -14.06 -10.76
C ARG A 101 -2.95 -13.54 -12.01
N LYS A 102 -2.67 -12.30 -12.37
CA LYS A 102 -3.15 -11.71 -13.64
C LYS A 102 -2.21 -12.12 -14.79
N MET A 103 -2.74 -12.15 -16.01
CA MET A 103 -1.97 -12.51 -17.21
C MET A 103 -0.86 -11.51 -17.56
N GLY A 104 -0.82 -10.35 -16.90
CA GLY A 104 0.17 -9.30 -17.14
C GLY A 104 -0.32 -8.25 -18.14
N ILE A 105 0.64 -7.51 -18.69
CA ILE A 105 0.37 -6.41 -19.62
C ILE A 105 0.69 -6.86 -21.04
N PHE A 106 -0.32 -6.82 -21.90
CA PHE A 106 -0.13 -7.03 -23.33
C PHE A 106 0.17 -5.70 -24.00
N ARG A 107 1.25 -5.66 -24.81
CA ARG A 107 1.63 -4.48 -25.56
C ARG A 107 1.61 -4.82 -27.06
N TYR A 108 0.83 -4.09 -27.82
CA TYR A 108 0.80 -4.16 -29.28
C TYR A 108 1.59 -2.99 -29.86
N TYR A 109 2.48 -3.28 -30.77
CA TYR A 109 3.29 -2.28 -31.46
C TYR A 109 2.92 -2.27 -32.96
N PRO A 110 2.07 -1.36 -33.43
CA PRO A 110 1.64 -1.31 -34.82
C PRO A 110 2.81 -1.08 -35.80
N GLN A 111 3.91 -0.50 -35.33
CA GLN A 111 5.11 -0.24 -36.13
C GLN A 111 6.37 -0.69 -35.36
N PRO A 112 6.66 -1.99 -35.33
CA PRO A 112 7.73 -2.55 -34.49
C PRO A 112 9.13 -2.03 -34.85
N LEU A 113 9.39 -1.70 -36.13
CA LEU A 113 10.66 -1.14 -36.57
C LEU A 113 10.90 0.27 -36.03
N LYS A 114 9.88 1.13 -36.08
CA LYS A 114 9.98 2.48 -35.47
C LYS A 114 10.17 2.40 -33.95
N TYR A 115 9.47 1.48 -33.31
CA TYR A 115 9.63 1.27 -31.87
C TYR A 115 11.07 0.85 -31.52
N LYS A 116 11.65 -0.11 -32.25
CA LYS A 116 13.04 -0.54 -32.06
C LYS A 116 14.05 0.60 -32.30
N ALA A 117 13.83 1.42 -33.33
CA ALA A 117 14.67 2.59 -33.60
C ALA A 117 14.63 3.60 -32.44
N ILE A 118 13.43 3.93 -31.92
CA ILE A 118 13.28 4.82 -30.76
C ILE A 118 13.95 4.24 -29.52
N GLN A 119 13.83 2.93 -29.27
CA GLN A 119 14.50 2.29 -28.14
C GLN A 119 16.03 2.32 -28.27
N GLY A 120 16.56 2.14 -29.50
CA GLY A 120 17.99 2.29 -29.79
C GLY A 120 18.50 3.69 -29.47
N VAL A 121 17.79 4.72 -29.92
CA VAL A 121 18.11 6.13 -29.63
C VAL A 121 18.05 6.42 -28.13
N LYS A 122 17.03 5.95 -27.42
CA LYS A 122 16.94 6.12 -25.96
C LYS A 122 18.11 5.50 -25.22
N LYS A 123 18.52 4.29 -25.63
CA LYS A 123 19.68 3.59 -25.06
C LYS A 123 20.99 4.36 -25.29
N LEU A 124 21.18 4.93 -26.48
CA LEU A 124 22.34 5.76 -26.79
C LEU A 124 22.38 7.06 -25.97
N LEU A 125 21.21 7.64 -25.67
CA LEU A 125 21.06 8.84 -24.87
C LEU A 125 21.06 8.59 -23.34
N GLY A 126 21.32 7.35 -22.89
CA GLY A 126 21.35 7.00 -21.46
C GLY A 126 19.99 7.16 -20.72
N ARG A 127 18.89 7.24 -21.45
CA ARG A 127 17.54 7.33 -20.88
C ARG A 127 16.90 5.94 -20.82
N HIS A 128 16.79 5.41 -19.61
CA HIS A 128 16.07 4.15 -19.32
C HIS A 128 14.58 4.37 -19.10
#